data_ca400f80bfd968c1fb5f32a894b549cb
#
_entry.id   ca400f80bfd968c1fb5f32a894b549cb
#
_cell.length_a   1.000
_cell.length_b   1.000
_cell.length_c   1.000
_cell.angle_alpha   90.00
_cell.angle_beta   90.00
_cell.angle_gamma   90.00
#
_symmetry.space_group_name_H-M   'P 1'
#
loop_
_entity.id
_entity.type
_entity.pdbx_description
1 polymer ?
#
loop_
_entity_poly.entity_id
_entity_poly.type
_entity_poly.pdbx_seq_one_letter_code
_entity_poly.pdbx_strand_id
1 'polypeptide(L)'
;YEKEEKNISVLFYIYVRLMLSTLLMCDYYATSEFENCSEVKGFNDIENIYDFYDTFNSTNINKDTRDYEKSEYRLKEDFSNVDDINVLRKELFLDAEKELLRNLDKNIFYLEAPTGSGKSNVAFNLTFKLIEKQKDLKKLIYVYPFNTLVEQNTRTIEKIFNNQEDILDSMAVINSITPIKVKNKDSDENTKDYNKSLLDRQFLNYPMILTTHVSLFNYFFGISKEDLFPLVKLCNSVIVLDEIQSYKNYIWKEIITFLNYYSELLNIKFIIMSATLPKLDVLIDGESNSVNLILNREKYFKNRLFKDRVKLDYSLIDLELNDKHEKLEKILNHVIEQANSSNKNILIEFINKNTAVDFYEMLKDYKYEYRLGNDDKRDIELITGDDNSIDRNIIINKINKQKNIILVATQVIEAGVDIDMDIGYKDISMLDCDEQFLGRINRSCLKESGIVYFFNIDSAGGIYKNDYRKQKQLTLISEKFDTRKWLENKEFDKFYEYVLEVINKNANDEYKEGRDRKSTRLNSSHPGYL
;
A
#
# COMPACT_ATOMS: atom_id res chain seq x y z
N TYR A 1 26.01 -10.61 25.16
CA TYR A 1 27.25 -10.45 24.38
C TYR A 1 26.94 -10.55 22.87
N GLU A 2 26.46 -11.70 22.36
CA GLU A 2 26.14 -11.88 20.92
C GLU A 2 25.10 -10.89 20.39
N LYS A 3 24.08 -10.56 21.18
CA LYS A 3 23.03 -9.61 20.84
C LYS A 3 23.56 -8.17 20.76
N GLU A 4 24.46 -7.78 21.66
CA GLU A 4 25.11 -6.49 21.65
C GLU A 4 26.04 -6.33 20.44
N GLU A 5 26.82 -7.37 20.10
CA GLU A 5 27.68 -7.36 18.91
C GLU A 5 26.88 -7.22 17.60
N LYS A 6 25.72 -7.88 17.51
CA LYS A 6 24.83 -7.78 16.35
C LYS A 6 24.26 -6.36 16.22
N ASN A 7 23.82 -5.77 17.31
CA ASN A 7 23.29 -4.39 17.34
C ASN A 7 24.37 -3.38 16.92
N ILE A 8 25.59 -3.50 17.44
CA ILE A 8 26.72 -2.66 17.06
C ILE A 8 27.03 -2.80 15.57
N SER A 9 26.98 -4.01 15.03
CA SER A 9 27.23 -4.25 13.60
C SER A 9 26.22 -3.56 12.70
N VAL A 10 24.92 -3.56 13.05
CA VAL A 10 23.88 -2.87 12.28
C VAL A 10 24.06 -1.35 12.36
N LEU A 11 24.31 -0.82 13.56
CA LEU A 11 24.56 0.61 13.76
C LEU A 11 25.79 1.08 12.97
N PHE A 12 26.87 0.31 13.01
CA PHE A 12 28.09 0.61 12.26
C PHE A 12 27.85 0.58 10.74
N TYR A 13 27.09 -0.40 10.25
CA TYR A 13 26.69 -0.47 8.84
C TYR A 13 25.93 0.79 8.40
N ILE A 14 24.92 1.21 9.16
CA ILE A 14 24.14 2.42 8.87
C ILE A 14 25.02 3.67 8.91
N TYR A 15 25.89 3.78 9.91
CA TYR A 15 26.80 4.91 10.06
C TYR A 15 27.75 5.04 8.87
N VAL A 16 28.38 3.95 8.44
CA VAL A 16 29.28 3.96 7.27
C VAL A 16 28.54 4.38 6.00
N ARG A 17 27.32 3.89 5.81
CA ARG A 17 26.47 4.28 4.66
C ARG A 17 26.12 5.78 4.71
N LEU A 18 25.77 6.30 5.87
CA LEU A 18 25.47 7.72 6.04
C LEU A 18 26.70 8.60 5.73
N MET A 19 27.86 8.22 6.25
CA MET A 19 29.12 8.93 5.94
C MET A 19 29.43 8.92 4.44
N LEU A 20 29.28 7.77 3.78
CA LEU A 20 29.49 7.66 2.34
C LEU A 20 28.47 8.49 1.55
N SER A 21 27.18 8.44 1.92
CA SER A 21 26.14 9.28 1.33
C SER A 21 26.48 10.78 1.44
N THR A 22 26.95 11.21 2.60
CA THR A 22 27.36 12.59 2.84
C THR A 22 28.55 13.00 1.97
N LEU A 23 29.58 12.15 1.86
CA LEU A 23 30.74 12.40 1.00
C LEU A 23 30.35 12.51 -0.47
N LEU A 24 29.51 11.59 -0.95
CA LEU A 24 28.98 11.62 -2.31
C LEU A 24 28.19 12.90 -2.59
N MET A 25 27.35 13.31 -1.65
CA MET A 25 26.59 14.56 -1.75
C MET A 25 27.54 15.76 -1.87
N CYS A 26 28.55 15.88 -1.02
CA CYS A 26 29.53 16.97 -1.07
C CYS A 26 30.28 17.00 -2.41
N ASP A 27 30.74 15.85 -2.90
CA ASP A 27 31.44 15.71 -4.17
C ASP A 27 30.61 16.18 -5.36
N TYR A 28 29.35 15.73 -5.43
CA TYR A 28 28.44 16.12 -6.53
C TYR A 28 28.08 17.60 -6.51
N TYR A 29 27.82 18.17 -5.34
CA TYR A 29 27.52 19.59 -5.25
C TYR A 29 28.75 20.45 -5.59
N ALA A 30 29.94 20.09 -5.09
CA ALA A 30 31.16 20.79 -5.42
C ALA A 30 31.48 20.71 -6.93
N THR A 31 31.27 19.56 -7.56
CA THR A 31 31.45 19.39 -9.01
C THR A 31 30.44 20.24 -9.78
N SER A 32 29.17 20.24 -9.37
CA SER A 32 28.12 21.06 -10.00
C SER A 32 28.41 22.56 -9.89
N GLU A 33 28.90 23.03 -8.74
CA GLU A 33 29.30 24.43 -8.56
C GLU A 33 30.48 24.80 -9.47
N PHE A 34 31.46 23.93 -9.56
CA PHE A 34 32.63 24.15 -10.43
C PHE A 34 32.23 24.20 -11.91
N GLU A 35 31.44 23.24 -12.39
CA GLU A 35 31.01 23.17 -13.79
C GLU A 35 30.09 24.33 -14.20
N ASN A 36 29.19 24.72 -13.31
CA ASN A 36 28.21 25.78 -13.61
C ASN A 36 28.72 27.19 -13.24
N CYS A 37 29.91 27.32 -12.66
CA CYS A 37 30.47 28.58 -12.17
C CYS A 37 29.46 29.37 -11.30
N SER A 38 28.62 28.68 -10.56
CA SER A 38 27.57 29.26 -9.73
C SER A 38 27.42 28.49 -8.43
N GLU A 39 27.32 29.20 -7.32
CA GLU A 39 27.08 28.60 -6.01
C GLU A 39 25.72 27.89 -5.97
N VAL A 40 25.67 26.65 -5.47
CA VAL A 40 24.41 25.94 -5.24
C VAL A 40 23.74 26.56 -4.02
N LYS A 41 22.85 27.50 -4.28
CA LYS A 41 22.03 28.12 -3.23
C LYS A 41 21.04 27.10 -2.68
N GLY A 42 20.90 27.05 -1.35
CA GLY A 42 19.94 26.19 -0.69
C GLY A 42 20.43 24.76 -0.49
N PHE A 43 21.72 24.57 -0.26
CA PHE A 43 22.28 23.32 0.22
C PHE A 43 21.55 22.88 1.50
N ASN A 44 20.49 22.12 1.39
CA ASN A 44 19.61 21.70 2.49
C ASN A 44 18.36 22.54 2.77
N ASP A 45 18.09 23.59 2.03
CA ASP A 45 16.81 24.28 2.13
C ASP A 45 15.75 23.47 1.39
N ILE A 46 15.07 22.59 2.11
CA ILE A 46 13.84 21.98 1.63
C ILE A 46 12.77 23.05 1.73
N GLU A 47 12.21 23.44 0.59
CA GLU A 47 11.09 24.39 0.54
C GLU A 47 9.97 23.92 1.47
N ASN A 48 9.23 24.84 1.93
CA ASN A 48 8.39 24.87 3.09
C ASN A 48 7.33 23.74 3.14
N ILE A 49 7.57 22.69 3.87
CA ILE A 49 6.57 21.63 4.16
C ILE A 49 5.31 22.22 4.84
N TYR A 50 5.39 23.41 5.45
CA TYR A 50 4.27 24.06 6.11
C TYR A 50 3.22 24.56 5.13
N ASP A 51 3.53 24.83 3.85
CA ASP A 51 2.55 25.18 2.84
C ASP A 51 1.59 24.01 2.56
N PHE A 52 2.13 22.78 2.55
CA PHE A 52 1.32 21.57 2.51
C PHE A 52 0.46 21.39 3.77
N TYR A 53 1.00 21.69 4.94
CA TYR A 53 0.28 21.61 6.20
C TYR A 53 -0.89 22.59 6.26
N ASP A 54 -0.66 23.86 5.90
CA ASP A 54 -1.68 24.91 5.93
C ASP A 54 -2.79 24.63 4.90
N THR A 55 -2.42 24.17 3.71
CA THR A 55 -3.38 23.76 2.68
C THR A 55 -4.21 22.57 3.14
N PHE A 56 -3.60 21.55 3.71
CA PHE A 56 -4.31 20.38 4.26
C PHE A 56 -5.28 20.78 5.37
N ASN A 57 -4.89 21.67 6.29
CA ASN A 57 -5.74 22.18 7.36
C ASN A 57 -6.93 22.98 6.83
N SER A 58 -6.77 23.61 5.66
CA SER A 58 -7.85 24.37 5.02
C SER A 58 -8.87 23.52 4.29
N THR A 59 -8.61 22.21 4.08
CA THR A 59 -9.54 21.32 3.40
C THR A 59 -10.87 21.15 4.15
N ASN A 60 -11.95 20.94 3.39
CA ASN A 60 -13.26 20.69 3.99
C ASN A 60 -13.26 19.47 4.92
N ILE A 61 -12.56 18.39 4.52
CA ILE A 61 -12.46 17.18 5.33
C ILE A 61 -11.87 17.48 6.71
N ASN A 62 -10.81 18.30 6.76
CA ASN A 62 -10.18 18.64 8.03
C ASN A 62 -11.09 19.57 8.86
N LYS A 63 -11.65 20.62 8.23
CA LYS A 63 -12.59 21.52 8.90
C LYS A 63 -13.79 20.79 9.49
N ASP A 64 -14.44 19.94 8.72
CA ASP A 64 -15.58 19.13 9.16
C ASP A 64 -15.20 18.17 10.31
N THR A 65 -13.96 17.65 10.29
CA THR A 65 -13.47 16.79 11.37
C THR A 65 -13.21 17.59 12.64
N ARG A 66 -12.66 18.83 12.53
CA ARG A 66 -12.44 19.71 13.68
C ARG A 66 -13.74 20.22 14.28
N ASP A 67 -14.76 20.46 13.47
CA ASP A 67 -16.09 20.83 13.99
C ASP A 67 -16.77 19.65 14.69
N TYR A 68 -16.63 18.44 14.13
CA TYR A 68 -17.07 17.22 14.80
C TYR A 68 -16.33 17.00 16.14
N GLU A 69 -15.04 17.25 16.21
CA GLU A 69 -14.24 17.16 17.43
C GLU A 69 -14.80 18.02 18.56
N LYS A 70 -15.24 19.24 18.24
CA LYS A 70 -15.78 20.20 19.22
C LYS A 70 -17.19 19.82 19.72
N SER A 71 -18.00 19.22 18.85
CA SER A 71 -19.43 19.04 19.11
C SER A 71 -19.82 17.62 19.50
N GLU A 72 -19.24 16.61 18.87
CA GLU A 72 -19.75 15.23 18.94
C GLU A 72 -18.71 14.18 19.37
N TYR A 73 -17.41 14.45 19.19
CA TYR A 73 -16.36 13.48 19.53
C TYR A 73 -16.41 13.12 21.03
N ARG A 74 -16.36 11.82 21.34
CA ARG A 74 -16.47 11.23 22.70
C ARG A 74 -17.85 11.24 23.35
N LEU A 75 -18.89 11.75 22.71
CA LEU A 75 -20.25 11.67 23.24
C LEU A 75 -20.89 10.30 23.04
N LYS A 76 -20.37 9.51 22.08
CA LYS A 76 -20.84 8.15 21.78
C LYS A 76 -19.88 7.12 22.34
N GLU A 77 -20.38 6.18 23.12
CA GLU A 77 -19.65 5.01 23.60
C GLU A 77 -19.83 3.81 22.68
N ASP A 78 -21.02 3.64 22.08
CA ASP A 78 -21.37 2.55 21.17
C ASP A 78 -21.44 3.04 19.72
N PHE A 79 -20.60 2.44 18.87
CA PHE A 79 -20.51 2.70 17.44
C PHE A 79 -21.13 1.59 16.59
N SER A 80 -21.70 0.54 17.16
CA SER A 80 -22.25 -0.61 16.45
C SER A 80 -23.38 -0.21 15.49
N ASN A 81 -24.17 0.81 15.87
CA ASN A 81 -25.32 1.30 15.12
C ASN A 81 -25.05 2.58 14.29
N VAL A 82 -23.80 2.97 14.13
CA VAL A 82 -23.46 4.13 13.30
C VAL A 82 -23.56 3.76 11.83
N ASP A 83 -24.40 4.49 11.07
CA ASP A 83 -24.72 4.25 9.67
C ASP A 83 -24.02 5.21 8.72
N ASP A 84 -23.44 6.27 9.24
CA ASP A 84 -22.67 7.23 8.44
C ASP A 84 -21.18 6.89 8.51
N ILE A 85 -20.64 6.45 7.38
CA ILE A 85 -19.21 6.13 7.24
C ILE A 85 -18.31 7.34 7.54
N ASN A 86 -18.78 8.57 7.32
CA ASN A 86 -18.01 9.78 7.58
C ASN A 86 -17.86 10.04 9.09
N VAL A 87 -18.81 9.64 9.90
CA VAL A 87 -18.67 9.65 11.37
C VAL A 87 -17.54 8.72 11.80
N LEU A 88 -17.51 7.48 11.28
CA LEU A 88 -16.44 6.54 11.59
C LEU A 88 -15.07 7.02 11.09
N ARG A 89 -15.01 7.69 9.95
CA ARG A 89 -13.77 8.30 9.41
C ARG A 89 -13.25 9.43 10.30
N LYS A 90 -14.15 10.28 10.80
CA LYS A 90 -13.79 11.36 11.74
C LYS A 90 -13.31 10.81 13.08
N GLU A 91 -13.98 9.80 13.62
CA GLU A 91 -13.56 9.11 14.84
C GLU A 91 -12.17 8.48 14.67
N LEU A 92 -11.92 7.75 13.58
CA LEU A 92 -10.63 7.14 13.27
C LEU A 92 -9.51 8.19 13.20
N PHE A 93 -9.79 9.30 12.55
CA PHE A 93 -8.85 10.42 12.40
C PHE A 93 -8.46 10.99 13.76
N LEU A 94 -9.43 11.21 14.66
CA LEU A 94 -9.22 11.80 15.98
C LEU A 94 -8.62 10.80 16.97
N ASP A 95 -9.05 9.53 16.96
CA ASP A 95 -8.49 8.48 17.80
C ASP A 95 -7.00 8.27 17.51
N ALA A 96 -6.63 8.20 16.21
CA ALA A 96 -5.24 8.06 15.79
C ALA A 96 -4.39 9.28 16.17
N GLU A 97 -4.89 10.50 15.92
CA GLU A 97 -4.19 11.73 16.30
C GLU A 97 -3.94 11.82 17.80
N LYS A 98 -4.96 11.50 18.60
CA LYS A 98 -4.85 11.55 20.05
C LYS A 98 -3.81 10.58 20.58
N GLU A 99 -3.75 9.38 20.00
CA GLU A 99 -2.78 8.38 20.43
C GLU A 99 -1.37 8.73 19.97
N LEU A 100 -1.21 9.29 18.76
CA LEU A 100 0.06 9.84 18.30
C LEU A 100 0.60 10.90 19.27
N LEU A 101 -0.25 11.87 19.66
CA LEU A 101 0.16 12.99 20.52
C LEU A 101 0.56 12.55 21.94
N ARG A 102 0.12 11.37 22.39
CA ARG A 102 0.54 10.78 23.67
C ARG A 102 1.89 10.07 23.59
N ASN A 103 2.32 9.71 22.37
CA ASN A 103 3.47 8.85 22.13
C ASN A 103 4.48 9.49 21.17
N LEU A 104 4.71 10.80 21.27
CA LEU A 104 5.64 11.54 20.39
C LEU A 104 7.10 11.09 20.53
N ASP A 105 7.45 10.45 21.65
CA ASP A 105 8.75 9.82 21.88
C ASP A 105 8.99 8.57 21.03
N LYS A 106 7.93 7.93 20.54
CA LYS A 106 8.03 6.76 19.67
C LYS A 106 8.45 7.13 18.24
N ASN A 107 9.03 6.15 17.54
CA ASN A 107 9.51 6.34 16.17
C ASN A 107 8.71 5.53 15.14
N ILE A 108 8.02 4.47 15.54
CA ILE A 108 7.24 3.60 14.66
C ILE A 108 5.78 3.59 15.11
N PHE A 109 4.87 3.98 14.23
CA PHE A 109 3.45 4.12 14.49
C PHE A 109 2.67 3.18 13.59
N TYR A 110 1.89 2.27 14.16
CA TYR A 110 1.04 1.34 13.42
C TYR A 110 -0.38 1.88 13.31
N LEU A 111 -0.87 2.05 12.08
CA LEU A 111 -2.24 2.47 11.76
C LEU A 111 -2.99 1.34 11.08
N GLU A 112 -3.72 0.53 11.84
CA GLU A 112 -4.57 -0.53 11.34
C GLU A 112 -6.02 -0.05 11.26
N ALA A 113 -6.61 -0.08 10.05
CA ALA A 113 -8.00 0.35 9.87
C ALA A 113 -8.62 -0.26 8.61
N PRO A 114 -9.95 -0.49 8.56
CA PRO A 114 -10.62 -1.13 7.44
C PRO A 114 -10.38 -0.43 6.09
N THR A 115 -10.48 -1.18 4.99
CA THR A 115 -10.46 -0.59 3.64
C THR A 115 -11.65 0.38 3.47
N GLY A 116 -11.38 1.59 2.97
CA GLY A 116 -12.39 2.63 2.82
C GLY A 116 -12.59 3.53 4.06
N SER A 117 -11.89 3.28 5.16
CA SER A 117 -11.98 4.08 6.40
C SER A 117 -11.29 5.44 6.35
N GLY A 118 -10.60 5.80 5.24
CA GLY A 118 -9.92 7.08 5.11
C GLY A 118 -8.48 7.11 5.63
N LYS A 119 -7.80 5.95 5.71
CA LYS A 119 -6.40 5.82 6.18
C LYS A 119 -5.44 6.86 5.61
N SER A 120 -5.53 7.17 4.32
CA SER A 120 -4.63 8.14 3.68
C SER A 120 -4.76 9.55 4.27
N ASN A 121 -5.98 10.02 4.52
CA ASN A 121 -6.20 11.33 5.16
C ASN A 121 -5.72 11.33 6.61
N VAL A 122 -5.90 10.21 7.32
CA VAL A 122 -5.36 10.03 8.68
C VAL A 122 -3.84 10.10 8.64
N ALA A 123 -3.17 9.41 7.71
CA ALA A 123 -1.71 9.41 7.58
C ALA A 123 -1.14 10.81 7.28
N PHE A 124 -1.80 11.60 6.42
CA PHE A 124 -1.43 13.00 6.20
C PHE A 124 -1.55 13.83 7.47
N ASN A 125 -2.67 13.71 8.18
CA ASN A 125 -2.87 14.42 9.45
C ASN A 125 -1.78 14.06 10.47
N LEU A 126 -1.52 12.78 10.67
CA LEU A 126 -0.50 12.29 11.60
C LEU A 126 0.89 12.81 11.24
N THR A 127 1.24 12.79 9.94
CA THR A 127 2.50 13.34 9.44
C THR A 127 2.64 14.83 9.77
N PHE A 128 1.63 15.62 9.45
CA PHE A 128 1.67 17.05 9.72
C PHE A 128 1.65 17.37 11.21
N LYS A 129 0.99 16.54 12.04
CA LYS A 129 1.05 16.68 13.50
C LYS A 129 2.44 16.37 14.05
N LEU A 130 3.14 15.36 13.52
CA LEU A 130 4.54 15.10 13.87
C LEU A 130 5.43 16.29 13.51
N ILE A 131 5.31 16.83 12.30
CA ILE A 131 6.09 17.99 11.83
C ILE A 131 5.76 19.23 12.66
N GLU A 132 4.51 19.45 13.02
CA GLU A 132 4.08 20.56 13.90
C GLU A 132 4.75 20.47 15.28
N LYS A 133 4.79 19.27 15.87
CA LYS A 133 5.31 19.05 17.23
C LYS A 133 6.82 18.90 17.29
N GLN A 134 7.44 18.41 16.25
CA GLN A 134 8.88 18.15 16.16
C GLN A 134 9.48 18.94 15.00
N LYS A 135 9.96 20.14 15.30
CA LYS A 135 10.42 21.15 14.31
C LYS A 135 11.62 20.71 13.47
N ASP A 136 12.34 19.67 13.89
CA ASP A 136 13.43 19.09 13.12
C ASP A 136 12.93 18.26 11.93
N LEU A 137 11.70 17.75 11.99
CA LEU A 137 11.09 17.03 10.87
C LEU A 137 10.67 18.00 9.75
N LYS A 138 11.20 17.79 8.54
CA LYS A 138 11.02 18.73 7.42
C LYS A 138 10.51 18.10 6.14
N LYS A 139 10.31 16.78 6.12
CA LYS A 139 10.01 16.05 4.89
C LYS A 139 8.97 14.97 5.13
N LEU A 140 8.07 14.81 4.15
CA LEU A 140 7.14 13.69 4.04
C LEU A 140 7.55 12.80 2.87
N ILE A 141 7.71 11.49 3.11
CA ILE A 141 7.89 10.48 2.08
C ILE A 141 6.74 9.48 2.18
N TYR A 142 5.88 9.45 1.18
CA TYR A 142 4.77 8.51 1.12
C TYR A 142 5.12 7.35 0.19
N VAL A 143 5.08 6.14 0.72
CA VAL A 143 5.62 4.94 0.07
C VAL A 143 4.51 3.95 -0.19
N TYR A 144 4.31 3.63 -1.45
CA TYR A 144 3.30 2.69 -1.93
C TYR A 144 3.91 1.35 -2.35
N PRO A 145 3.15 0.25 -2.32
CA PRO A 145 3.67 -1.05 -2.74
C PRO A 145 4.01 -1.11 -4.24
N PHE A 146 3.25 -0.42 -5.09
CA PHE A 146 3.37 -0.53 -6.56
C PHE A 146 3.29 0.83 -7.25
N ASN A 147 3.88 0.94 -8.45
CA ASN A 147 3.85 2.15 -9.29
C ASN A 147 2.42 2.59 -9.64
N THR A 148 1.52 1.63 -9.87
CA THR A 148 0.11 1.92 -10.17
C THR A 148 -0.60 2.67 -9.04
N LEU A 149 -0.28 2.34 -7.79
CA LEU A 149 -0.77 3.06 -6.62
C LEU A 149 -0.19 4.47 -6.53
N VAL A 150 1.10 4.63 -6.85
CA VAL A 150 1.73 5.95 -6.87
C VAL A 150 1.00 6.87 -7.87
N GLU A 151 0.80 6.43 -9.10
CA GLU A 151 0.13 7.20 -10.16
C GLU A 151 -1.32 7.57 -9.78
N GLN A 152 -2.07 6.63 -9.22
CA GLN A 152 -3.45 6.84 -8.84
C GLN A 152 -3.57 7.79 -7.65
N ASN A 153 -2.73 7.59 -6.63
CA ASN A 153 -2.77 8.44 -5.44
C ASN A 153 -2.21 9.84 -5.72
N THR A 154 -1.29 10.01 -6.66
CA THR A 154 -0.85 11.33 -7.11
C THR A 154 -2.04 12.22 -7.47
N ARG A 155 -2.96 11.73 -8.30
CA ARG A 155 -4.17 12.48 -8.67
C ARG A 155 -5.09 12.78 -7.48
N THR A 156 -5.16 11.86 -6.52
CA THR A 156 -5.96 12.06 -5.30
C THR A 156 -5.33 13.12 -4.40
N ILE A 157 -4.01 13.11 -4.30
CA ILE A 157 -3.23 14.07 -3.54
C ILE A 157 -3.33 15.47 -4.17
N GLU A 158 -3.21 15.56 -5.50
CA GLU A 158 -3.42 16.81 -6.25
C GLU A 158 -4.77 17.43 -5.91
N LYS A 159 -5.85 16.65 -5.84
CA LYS A 159 -7.17 17.10 -5.42
C LYS A 159 -7.23 17.54 -3.95
N ILE A 160 -6.56 16.82 -3.05
CA ILE A 160 -6.48 17.19 -1.62
C ILE A 160 -5.83 18.56 -1.46
N PHE A 161 -4.79 18.84 -2.22
CA PHE A 161 -4.10 20.14 -2.22
C PHE A 161 -4.70 21.16 -3.20
N ASN A 162 -6.00 21.00 -3.56
CA ASN A 162 -6.79 21.92 -4.37
C ASN A 162 -6.17 22.27 -5.74
N ASN A 163 -5.35 21.41 -6.32
CA ASN A 163 -4.60 21.63 -7.56
C ASN A 163 -3.80 22.96 -7.57
N GLN A 164 -3.27 23.37 -6.42
CA GLN A 164 -2.40 24.57 -6.33
C GLN A 164 -1.05 24.24 -6.97
N GLU A 165 -0.77 24.82 -8.13
CA GLU A 165 0.42 24.51 -8.93
C GLU A 165 1.72 24.74 -8.15
N ASP A 166 1.86 25.83 -7.40
CA ASP A 166 3.05 26.16 -6.62
C ASP A 166 3.39 25.08 -5.56
N ILE A 167 2.36 24.52 -4.90
CA ILE A 167 2.52 23.45 -3.91
C ILE A 167 2.86 22.14 -4.61
N LEU A 168 2.16 21.82 -5.71
CA LEU A 168 2.35 20.59 -6.45
C LEU A 168 3.71 20.52 -7.16
N ASP A 169 4.27 21.66 -7.54
CA ASP A 169 5.63 21.74 -8.09
C ASP A 169 6.72 21.43 -7.06
N SER A 170 6.41 21.61 -5.78
CA SER A 170 7.27 21.19 -4.66
C SER A 170 7.11 19.72 -4.28
N MET A 171 6.20 18.96 -4.94
CA MET A 171 6.00 17.53 -4.77
C MET A 171 6.71 16.75 -5.88
N ALA A 172 7.42 15.68 -5.51
CA ALA A 172 8.04 14.78 -6.47
C ALA A 172 7.43 13.37 -6.44
N VAL A 173 7.26 12.79 -7.64
CA VAL A 173 6.99 11.37 -7.81
C VAL A 173 8.28 10.70 -8.25
N ILE A 174 8.86 9.84 -7.39
CA ILE A 174 10.15 9.20 -7.62
C ILE A 174 9.96 7.69 -7.65
N ASN A 175 9.96 7.15 -8.85
CA ASN A 175 9.86 5.73 -9.13
C ASN A 175 10.59 5.40 -10.44
N SER A 176 10.60 4.13 -10.86
CA SER A 176 11.29 3.68 -12.07
C SER A 176 10.64 4.13 -13.39
N ILE A 177 9.42 4.66 -13.37
CA ILE A 177 8.61 4.93 -14.57
C ILE A 177 8.44 6.43 -14.82
N THR A 178 8.36 7.25 -13.77
CA THR A 178 8.04 8.68 -13.89
C THR A 178 9.25 9.46 -14.40
N PRO A 179 9.12 10.20 -15.53
CA PRO A 179 10.20 11.01 -16.06
C PRO A 179 10.51 12.22 -15.16
N ILE A 180 11.69 12.81 -15.36
CA ILE A 180 12.09 14.04 -14.66
C ILE A 180 11.26 15.20 -15.18
N LYS A 181 10.60 15.94 -14.30
CA LYS A 181 9.91 17.18 -14.65
C LYS A 181 10.94 18.32 -14.73
N VAL A 182 10.96 19.07 -15.82
CA VAL A 182 11.76 20.29 -15.98
C VAL A 182 10.84 21.50 -15.86
N LYS A 183 11.16 22.45 -14.99
CA LYS A 183 10.29 23.58 -14.64
C LYS A 183 10.09 24.60 -15.79
N ASN A 184 11.08 24.76 -16.70
CA ASN A 184 11.02 25.74 -17.80
C ASN A 184 11.13 25.11 -19.19
N LYS A 185 10.36 25.59 -20.15
CA LYS A 185 10.32 25.08 -21.54
C LYS A 185 11.06 25.97 -22.56
N ASP A 186 11.68 27.08 -22.13
CA ASP A 186 12.37 28.01 -23.04
C ASP A 186 13.83 27.61 -23.32
N SER A 187 14.26 27.74 -24.56
CA SER A 187 15.25 26.90 -25.23
C SER A 187 16.74 27.00 -24.83
N ASP A 188 17.20 28.01 -24.12
CA ASP A 188 18.64 28.18 -23.78
C ASP A 188 18.99 27.96 -22.31
N GLU A 189 18.03 27.95 -21.39
CA GLU A 189 18.19 27.61 -19.98
C GLU A 189 17.93 26.13 -19.67
N ASN A 190 17.38 25.39 -20.63
CA ASN A 190 16.90 24.00 -20.47
C ASN A 190 17.94 23.00 -19.93
N THR A 191 19.21 23.14 -20.30
CA THR A 191 20.27 22.21 -19.83
C THR A 191 20.63 22.45 -18.37
N LYS A 192 20.66 23.70 -17.91
CA LYS A 192 20.94 24.02 -16.50
C LYS A 192 19.78 23.61 -15.62
N ASP A 193 18.55 23.87 -16.04
CA ASP A 193 17.34 23.48 -15.33
C ASP A 193 17.17 21.95 -15.26
N TYR A 194 17.52 21.25 -16.35
CA TYR A 194 17.52 19.78 -16.36
C TYR A 194 18.52 19.21 -15.36
N ASN A 195 19.75 19.68 -15.36
CA ASN A 195 20.80 19.23 -14.44
C ASN A 195 20.42 19.49 -12.98
N LYS A 196 19.83 20.64 -12.68
CA LYS A 196 19.30 20.96 -11.36
C LYS A 196 18.17 20.00 -10.98
N SER A 197 17.18 19.81 -11.85
CA SER A 197 16.06 18.88 -11.62
C SER A 197 16.52 17.44 -11.45
N LEU A 198 17.59 17.04 -12.15
CA LEU A 198 18.21 15.72 -12.00
C LEU A 198 18.86 15.57 -10.62
N LEU A 199 19.64 16.57 -10.16
CA LEU A 199 20.24 16.57 -8.84
C LEU A 199 19.19 16.58 -7.73
N ASP A 200 18.16 17.41 -7.86
CA ASP A 200 17.06 17.48 -6.89
C ASP A 200 16.35 16.14 -6.77
N ARG A 201 16.16 15.43 -7.90
CA ARG A 201 15.58 14.09 -7.91
C ARG A 201 16.52 13.05 -7.29
N GLN A 202 17.80 13.06 -7.64
CA GLN A 202 18.78 12.09 -7.12
C GLN A 202 19.00 12.24 -5.61
N PHE A 203 18.99 13.47 -5.10
CA PHE A 203 19.14 13.75 -3.68
C PHE A 203 17.83 13.95 -2.92
N LEU A 204 16.68 13.65 -3.55
CA LEU A 204 15.37 13.79 -2.89
C LEU A 204 15.15 15.20 -2.29
N ASN A 205 15.51 16.26 -3.00
CA ASN A 205 15.39 17.65 -2.53
C ASN A 205 13.97 18.19 -2.66
N TYR A 206 12.98 17.47 -2.16
CA TYR A 206 11.58 17.87 -2.16
C TYR A 206 11.00 17.70 -0.76
N PRO A 207 10.10 18.60 -0.32
CA PRO A 207 9.43 18.49 0.98
C PRO A 207 8.44 17.33 1.03
N MET A 208 7.82 17.00 -0.12
CA MET A 208 6.90 15.88 -0.24
C MET A 208 7.30 14.97 -1.41
N ILE A 209 7.44 13.68 -1.11
CA ILE A 209 7.86 12.66 -2.08
C ILE A 209 6.89 11.49 -2.07
N LEU A 210 6.45 11.07 -3.26
CA LEU A 210 5.71 9.83 -3.48
C LEU A 210 6.65 8.83 -4.15
N THR A 211 6.75 7.64 -3.59
CA THR A 211 7.67 6.61 -4.09
C THR A 211 7.14 5.20 -3.86
N THR A 212 7.91 4.19 -4.24
CA THR A 212 7.56 2.78 -4.04
C THR A 212 8.38 2.14 -2.93
N HIS A 213 7.88 1.01 -2.38
CA HIS A 213 8.63 0.18 -1.44
C HIS A 213 10.00 -0.21 -1.99
N VAL A 214 10.07 -0.59 -3.28
CA VAL A 214 11.33 -0.98 -3.93
C VAL A 214 12.32 0.17 -3.92
N SER A 215 11.90 1.37 -4.29
CA SER A 215 12.79 2.55 -4.31
C SER A 215 13.29 2.90 -2.91
N LEU A 216 12.40 2.93 -1.90
CA LEU A 216 12.79 3.23 -0.52
C LEU A 216 13.78 2.19 0.02
N PHE A 217 13.48 0.90 -0.17
CA PHE A 217 14.35 -0.15 0.35
C PHE A 217 15.69 -0.23 -0.38
N ASN A 218 15.75 0.18 -1.65
CA ASN A 218 17.03 0.36 -2.32
C ASN A 218 17.87 1.45 -1.63
N TYR A 219 17.28 2.57 -1.21
CA TYR A 219 18.02 3.59 -0.45
C TYR A 219 18.53 3.06 0.89
N PHE A 220 17.80 2.20 1.57
CA PHE A 220 18.23 1.62 2.83
C PHE A 220 19.23 0.46 2.68
N PHE A 221 19.13 -0.35 1.62
CA PHE A 221 19.84 -1.63 1.52
C PHE A 221 20.67 -1.79 0.24
N GLY A 222 20.39 -1.02 -0.81
CA GLY A 222 21.08 -1.10 -2.09
C GLY A 222 22.57 -0.76 -1.96
N ILE A 223 23.36 -1.29 -2.87
CA ILE A 223 24.83 -1.16 -2.86
C ILE A 223 25.37 -0.30 -3.99
N SER A 224 24.50 0.10 -4.92
CA SER A 224 24.90 0.99 -6.01
C SER A 224 25.15 2.40 -5.50
N LYS A 225 25.91 3.18 -6.27
CA LYS A 225 26.19 4.58 -5.94
C LYS A 225 24.90 5.40 -5.88
N GLU A 226 23.99 5.13 -6.81
CA GLU A 226 22.68 5.78 -6.92
C GLU A 226 21.77 5.48 -5.73
N ASP A 227 21.83 4.27 -5.17
CA ASP A 227 21.07 3.90 -3.97
C ASP A 227 21.58 4.61 -2.71
N LEU A 228 22.87 4.96 -2.69
CA LEU A 228 23.49 5.63 -1.54
C LEU A 228 23.26 7.13 -1.51
N PHE A 229 23.09 7.79 -2.65
CA PHE A 229 22.93 9.25 -2.72
C PHE A 229 21.87 9.82 -1.79
N PRO A 230 20.63 9.27 -1.78
CA PRO A 230 19.57 9.93 -1.04
C PRO A 230 19.59 9.66 0.47
N LEU A 231 20.39 8.76 0.98
CA LEU A 231 20.29 8.31 2.38
C LEU A 231 20.42 9.47 3.38
N VAL A 232 21.35 10.39 3.18
CA VAL A 232 21.52 11.57 4.05
C VAL A 232 20.29 12.48 4.04
N LYS A 233 19.55 12.51 2.93
CA LYS A 233 18.34 13.33 2.76
C LYS A 233 17.07 12.67 3.30
N LEU A 234 17.15 11.42 3.77
CA LEU A 234 16.11 10.77 4.53
C LEU A 234 16.12 11.17 6.02
N CYS A 235 17.20 11.80 6.50
CA CYS A 235 17.24 12.33 7.86
C CYS A 235 16.12 13.33 8.12
N ASN A 236 15.59 13.32 9.35
CA ASN A 236 14.55 14.25 9.78
C ASN A 236 13.28 14.20 8.92
N SER A 237 12.83 13.01 8.58
CA SER A 237 11.63 12.80 7.74
C SER A 237 10.56 11.98 8.44
N VAL A 238 9.31 12.16 7.98
CA VAL A 238 8.21 11.24 8.26
C VAL A 238 8.01 10.36 7.03
N ILE A 239 8.09 9.05 7.20
CA ILE A 239 7.92 8.07 6.14
C ILE A 239 6.63 7.28 6.39
N VAL A 240 5.67 7.41 5.49
CA VAL A 240 4.42 6.63 5.52
C VAL A 240 4.62 5.39 4.64
N LEU A 241 4.52 4.21 5.23
CA LEU A 241 4.58 2.91 4.53
C LEU A 241 3.18 2.35 4.40
N ASP A 242 2.62 2.39 3.18
CA ASP A 242 1.30 1.85 2.89
C ASP A 242 1.38 0.39 2.48
N GLU A 243 0.48 -0.45 3.03
CA GLU A 243 0.34 -1.86 2.71
C GLU A 243 1.66 -2.64 2.80
N ILE A 244 2.36 -2.54 3.94
CA ILE A 244 3.69 -3.17 4.16
C ILE A 244 3.67 -4.70 3.94
N GLN A 245 2.53 -5.37 4.15
CA GLN A 245 2.38 -6.79 3.91
C GLN A 245 2.53 -7.18 2.43
N SER A 246 2.40 -6.24 1.49
CA SER A 246 2.64 -6.48 0.07
C SER A 246 4.11 -6.77 -0.24
N TYR A 247 5.02 -6.45 0.68
CA TYR A 247 6.43 -6.76 0.52
C TYR A 247 6.76 -8.19 0.96
N LYS A 248 7.83 -8.75 0.40
CA LYS A 248 8.27 -10.15 0.61
C LYS A 248 8.48 -10.46 2.09
N ASN A 249 7.68 -11.36 2.65
CA ASN A 249 7.65 -11.60 4.09
C ASN A 249 8.84 -12.39 4.65
N TYR A 250 9.60 -13.08 3.80
CA TYR A 250 10.80 -13.78 4.25
C TYR A 250 11.94 -12.86 4.69
N ILE A 251 11.85 -11.53 4.42
CA ILE A 251 12.79 -10.52 4.91
C ILE A 251 12.16 -9.50 5.86
N TRP A 252 10.95 -9.76 6.38
CA TRP A 252 10.29 -8.82 7.29
C TRP A 252 11.09 -8.58 8.57
N LYS A 253 11.79 -9.61 9.09
CA LYS A 253 12.62 -9.45 10.28
C LYS A 253 13.77 -8.48 10.05
N GLU A 254 14.44 -8.59 8.91
CA GLU A 254 15.49 -7.68 8.50
C GLU A 254 14.93 -6.26 8.31
N ILE A 255 13.83 -6.13 7.57
CA ILE A 255 13.19 -4.83 7.33
C ILE A 255 12.90 -4.11 8.64
N ILE A 256 12.12 -4.72 9.55
CA ILE A 256 11.70 -4.03 10.77
C ILE A 256 12.88 -3.73 11.70
N THR A 257 13.87 -4.63 11.76
CA THR A 257 15.09 -4.40 12.54
C THR A 257 15.84 -3.17 12.04
N PHE A 258 16.03 -3.05 10.72
CA PHE A 258 16.69 -1.89 10.14
C PHE A 258 15.86 -0.61 10.25
N LEU A 259 14.54 -0.67 10.05
CA LEU A 259 13.67 0.49 10.24
C LEU A 259 13.77 1.03 11.66
N ASN A 260 13.85 0.16 12.67
CA ASN A 260 14.03 0.57 14.05
C ASN A 260 15.34 1.35 14.23
N TYR A 261 16.47 0.83 13.74
CA TYR A 261 17.76 1.53 13.85
C TYR A 261 17.86 2.79 12.97
N TYR A 262 17.32 2.76 11.75
CA TYR A 262 17.25 3.97 10.89
C TYR A 262 16.40 5.06 11.55
N SER A 263 15.31 4.69 12.23
CA SER A 263 14.46 5.65 12.91
C SER A 263 15.19 6.43 14.01
N GLU A 264 16.06 5.74 14.76
CA GLU A 264 16.85 6.35 15.83
C GLU A 264 18.01 7.20 15.29
N LEU A 265 18.82 6.61 14.38
CA LEU A 265 20.04 7.27 13.89
C LEU A 265 19.78 8.45 12.97
N LEU A 266 18.73 8.38 12.14
CA LEU A 266 18.42 9.40 11.14
C LEU A 266 17.25 10.31 11.56
N ASN A 267 16.74 10.16 12.78
CA ASN A 267 15.53 10.86 13.26
C ASN A 267 14.36 10.73 12.26
N ILE A 268 14.03 9.48 11.89
CA ILE A 268 12.93 9.17 10.99
C ILE A 268 11.73 8.70 11.83
N LYS A 269 10.54 9.22 11.54
CA LYS A 269 9.27 8.71 12.07
C LYS A 269 8.57 7.87 11.01
N PHE A 270 8.30 6.59 11.31
CA PHE A 270 7.58 5.70 10.41
C PHE A 270 6.12 5.58 10.81
N ILE A 271 5.21 5.80 9.85
CA ILE A 271 3.79 5.47 9.97
C ILE A 271 3.53 4.27 9.05
N ILE A 272 3.33 3.10 9.63
CA ILE A 272 3.08 1.85 8.89
C ILE A 272 1.59 1.58 8.92
N MET A 273 0.96 1.52 7.74
CA MET A 273 -0.49 1.38 7.68
C MET A 273 -0.96 0.27 6.75
N SER A 274 -2.06 -0.36 7.12
CA SER A 274 -2.77 -1.37 6.34
C SER A 274 -4.17 -1.64 6.88
N ALA A 275 -4.99 -2.36 6.10
CA ALA A 275 -6.23 -2.97 6.57
C ALA A 275 -6.00 -4.31 7.28
N THR A 276 -4.94 -5.01 6.91
CA THR A 276 -4.51 -6.28 7.47
C THR A 276 -3.05 -6.13 7.87
N LEU A 277 -2.81 -5.58 9.06
CA LEU A 277 -1.48 -5.12 9.46
C LEU A 277 -0.73 -6.19 10.28
N PRO A 278 0.39 -6.75 9.78
CA PRO A 278 1.26 -7.58 10.61
C PRO A 278 1.98 -6.70 11.65
N LYS A 279 1.97 -7.13 12.90
CA LYS A 279 2.73 -6.48 13.98
C LYS A 279 4.19 -6.91 13.91
N LEU A 280 4.94 -6.26 13.03
CA LEU A 280 6.31 -6.66 12.71
C LEU A 280 7.29 -6.49 13.87
N ASP A 281 6.97 -5.67 14.85
CA ASP A 281 7.78 -5.42 16.04
C ASP A 281 8.06 -6.68 16.88
N VAL A 282 7.19 -7.69 16.84
CA VAL A 282 7.44 -8.99 17.48
C VAL A 282 8.65 -9.74 16.90
N LEU A 283 9.12 -9.35 15.70
CA LEU A 283 10.32 -9.90 15.06
C LEU A 283 11.62 -9.22 15.53
N ILE A 284 11.54 -8.11 16.25
CA ILE A 284 12.71 -7.38 16.74
C ILE A 284 13.29 -8.11 17.95
N ASP A 285 14.59 -8.39 17.90
CA ASP A 285 15.30 -9.00 19.02
C ASP A 285 15.64 -7.95 20.11
N GLY A 286 14.65 -7.22 20.67
CA GLY A 286 14.88 -6.18 21.66
C GLY A 286 13.63 -5.39 22.02
N GLU A 287 13.81 -4.20 22.60
CA GLU A 287 12.72 -3.28 22.83
C GLU A 287 12.32 -2.63 21.51
N SER A 288 11.03 -2.62 21.23
CA SER A 288 10.46 -1.94 20.08
C SER A 288 10.10 -0.49 20.45
N ASN A 289 10.52 0.45 19.60
CA ASN A 289 10.14 1.85 19.70
C ASN A 289 8.86 2.13 18.90
N SER A 290 7.83 1.29 19.10
CA SER A 290 6.59 1.30 18.31
C SER A 290 5.35 1.49 19.18
N VAL A 291 4.25 1.94 18.56
CA VAL A 291 2.94 2.08 19.17
C VAL A 291 1.81 1.85 18.18
N ASN A 292 0.72 1.21 18.61
CA ASN A 292 -0.52 1.10 17.85
C ASN A 292 -1.37 2.35 18.05
N LEU A 293 -1.72 3.01 16.95
CA LEU A 293 -2.52 4.25 16.99
C LEU A 293 -4.02 4.01 17.19
N ILE A 294 -4.51 2.81 16.90
CA ILE A 294 -5.90 2.43 17.11
C ILE A 294 -5.98 1.40 18.23
N LEU A 295 -6.27 1.86 19.43
CA LEU A 295 -6.36 0.99 20.62
C LEU A 295 -7.61 0.12 20.58
N ASN A 296 -8.75 0.66 20.14
CA ASN A 296 -9.99 -0.08 20.02
C ASN A 296 -10.25 -0.43 18.54
N ARG A 297 -9.57 -1.47 18.05
CA ARG A 297 -9.71 -1.98 16.69
C ARG A 297 -11.15 -2.43 16.37
N GLU A 298 -11.83 -3.03 17.37
CA GLU A 298 -13.17 -3.59 17.20
C GLU A 298 -14.22 -2.52 16.88
N LYS A 299 -14.06 -1.30 17.39
CA LYS A 299 -14.90 -0.14 17.09
C LYS A 299 -15.12 0.05 15.59
N TYR A 300 -14.07 -0.21 14.78
CA TYR A 300 -14.10 -0.04 13.33
C TYR A 300 -14.39 -1.35 12.60
N PHE A 301 -13.65 -2.42 12.90
CA PHE A 301 -13.75 -3.68 12.16
C PHE A 301 -15.07 -4.44 12.41
N LYS A 302 -15.70 -4.29 13.58
CA LYS A 302 -16.99 -4.91 13.89
C LYS A 302 -18.19 -4.04 13.52
N ASN A 303 -17.97 -2.77 13.11
CA ASN A 303 -19.08 -1.94 12.64
C ASN A 303 -19.68 -2.53 11.37
N ARG A 304 -21.01 -2.53 11.28
CA ARG A 304 -21.77 -3.13 10.17
C ARG A 304 -21.38 -2.60 8.79
N LEU A 305 -21.02 -1.30 8.69
CA LEU A 305 -20.61 -0.70 7.43
C LEU A 305 -19.31 -1.32 6.85
N PHE A 306 -18.45 -1.86 7.71
CA PHE A 306 -17.24 -2.53 7.28
C PHE A 306 -17.34 -4.05 7.33
N LYS A 307 -18.00 -4.61 8.37
CA LYS A 307 -18.10 -6.06 8.55
C LYS A 307 -19.09 -6.67 7.57
N ASP A 308 -20.32 -6.11 7.50
CA ASP A 308 -21.44 -6.70 6.77
C ASP A 308 -21.55 -6.13 5.34
N ARG A 309 -20.55 -5.36 4.92
CA ARG A 309 -20.48 -4.74 3.59
C ARG A 309 -20.60 -5.75 2.45
N VAL A 310 -20.03 -6.94 2.63
CA VAL A 310 -19.96 -8.00 1.64
C VAL A 310 -20.39 -9.33 2.27
N LYS A 311 -21.31 -10.04 1.63
CA LYS A 311 -21.65 -11.44 1.95
C LYS A 311 -20.65 -12.36 1.27
N LEU A 312 -20.17 -13.38 1.99
CA LEU A 312 -19.20 -14.34 1.50
C LEU A 312 -19.91 -15.64 1.16
N ASP A 313 -19.68 -16.16 -0.03
CA ASP A 313 -20.22 -17.42 -0.52
C ASP A 313 -19.08 -18.36 -0.92
N TYR A 314 -19.06 -19.55 -0.34
CA TYR A 314 -18.03 -20.57 -0.56
C TYR A 314 -18.51 -21.74 -1.41
N SER A 315 -19.72 -21.70 -1.94
CA SER A 315 -20.32 -22.81 -2.70
C SER A 315 -19.51 -23.24 -3.91
N LEU A 316 -18.79 -22.31 -4.55
CA LEU A 316 -17.92 -22.61 -5.69
C LEU A 316 -16.54 -23.17 -5.31
N ILE A 317 -16.10 -23.03 -4.03
CA ILE A 317 -14.93 -23.74 -3.53
C ILE A 317 -15.23 -25.23 -3.29
N ASP A 318 -16.39 -25.49 -2.72
CA ASP A 318 -16.77 -26.80 -2.21
C ASP A 318 -17.29 -27.74 -3.34
N LEU A 319 -17.15 -27.34 -4.61
CA LEU A 319 -17.47 -28.17 -5.76
C LEU A 319 -16.50 -29.37 -5.87
N GLU A 320 -17.02 -30.58 -5.84
CA GLU A 320 -16.27 -31.82 -6.04
C GLU A 320 -15.93 -32.05 -7.53
N LEU A 321 -15.28 -31.09 -8.18
CA LEU A 321 -14.82 -31.20 -9.56
C LEU A 321 -13.29 -31.25 -9.59
N ASN A 322 -12.73 -32.18 -10.35
CA ASN A 322 -11.28 -32.35 -10.46
C ASN A 322 -10.71 -31.68 -11.73
N ASP A 323 -11.50 -31.58 -12.79
CA ASP A 323 -11.06 -30.99 -14.05
C ASP A 323 -11.14 -29.45 -14.02
N LYS A 324 -10.08 -28.80 -14.49
CA LYS A 324 -9.98 -27.35 -14.55
C LYS A 324 -11.00 -26.74 -15.50
N HIS A 325 -11.24 -27.39 -16.64
CA HIS A 325 -12.17 -26.90 -17.66
C HIS A 325 -13.61 -26.96 -17.14
N GLU A 326 -14.00 -28.09 -16.51
CA GLU A 326 -15.33 -28.22 -15.89
C GLU A 326 -15.59 -27.16 -14.81
N LYS A 327 -14.57 -26.85 -14.00
CA LYS A 327 -14.65 -25.77 -13.01
C LYS A 327 -14.87 -24.42 -13.68
N LEU A 328 -14.11 -24.09 -14.72
CA LEU A 328 -14.26 -22.83 -15.46
C LEU A 328 -15.64 -22.71 -16.09
N GLU A 329 -16.16 -23.78 -16.71
CA GLU A 329 -17.54 -23.81 -17.26
C GLU A 329 -18.60 -23.58 -16.18
N LYS A 330 -18.42 -24.18 -15.01
CA LYS A 330 -19.36 -23.99 -13.89
C LYS A 330 -19.38 -22.57 -13.40
N ILE A 331 -18.20 -21.94 -13.26
CA ILE A 331 -18.07 -20.52 -12.89
C ILE A 331 -18.66 -19.63 -13.98
N LEU A 332 -18.38 -19.93 -15.25
CA LEU A 332 -18.93 -19.20 -16.38
C LEU A 332 -20.47 -19.19 -16.35
N ASN A 333 -21.09 -20.37 -16.21
CA ASN A 333 -22.53 -20.49 -16.14
C ASN A 333 -23.13 -19.69 -14.97
N HIS A 334 -22.47 -19.73 -13.81
CA HIS A 334 -22.90 -18.96 -12.63
C HIS A 334 -22.75 -17.43 -12.86
N VAL A 335 -21.66 -16.99 -13.48
CA VAL A 335 -21.46 -15.58 -13.86
C VAL A 335 -22.52 -15.12 -14.85
N ILE A 336 -22.84 -15.93 -15.87
CA ILE A 336 -23.88 -15.66 -16.87
C ILE A 336 -25.25 -15.52 -16.20
N GLU A 337 -25.60 -16.42 -15.28
CA GLU A 337 -26.86 -16.35 -14.53
C GLU A 337 -26.97 -15.04 -13.74
N GLN A 338 -25.92 -14.65 -13.01
CA GLN A 338 -25.87 -13.38 -12.29
C GLN A 338 -25.92 -12.17 -13.23
N ALA A 339 -25.24 -12.26 -14.37
CA ALA A 339 -25.23 -11.22 -15.38
C ALA A 339 -26.62 -11.01 -16.04
N ASN A 340 -27.37 -12.08 -16.25
CA ASN A 340 -28.71 -12.03 -16.86
C ASN A 340 -29.82 -11.64 -15.86
N SER A 341 -29.61 -11.93 -14.57
CA SER A 341 -30.58 -11.62 -13.52
C SER A 341 -30.53 -10.18 -13.02
N SER A 342 -29.45 -9.44 -13.26
CA SER A 342 -29.24 -8.09 -12.70
C SER A 342 -28.38 -7.20 -13.57
N ASN A 343 -28.54 -5.88 -13.44
CA ASN A 343 -27.69 -4.88 -14.08
C ASN A 343 -26.47 -4.48 -13.20
N LYS A 344 -25.96 -5.39 -12.41
CA LYS A 344 -24.85 -5.16 -11.47
C LYS A 344 -23.50 -5.29 -12.16
N ASN A 345 -22.52 -4.52 -11.71
CA ASN A 345 -21.11 -4.67 -12.11
C ASN A 345 -20.52 -5.91 -11.45
N ILE A 346 -19.85 -6.73 -12.23
CA ILE A 346 -19.26 -8.01 -11.79
C ILE A 346 -17.73 -7.91 -11.93
N LEU A 347 -17.02 -8.28 -10.88
CA LEU A 347 -15.58 -8.40 -10.86
C LEU A 347 -15.18 -9.86 -10.70
N ILE A 348 -14.28 -10.34 -11.57
CA ILE A 348 -13.78 -11.71 -11.52
C ILE A 348 -12.25 -11.65 -11.47
N GLU A 349 -11.66 -12.19 -10.43
CA GLU A 349 -10.21 -12.22 -10.28
C GLU A 349 -9.66 -13.63 -10.31
N PHE A 350 -8.69 -13.84 -11.19
CA PHE A 350 -7.88 -15.06 -11.28
C PHE A 350 -6.45 -14.81 -10.81
N ILE A 351 -5.83 -15.85 -10.24
CA ILE A 351 -4.42 -15.81 -9.86
C ILE A 351 -3.52 -15.83 -11.10
N ASN A 352 -3.86 -16.66 -12.10
CA ASN A 352 -3.05 -16.85 -13.30
C ASN A 352 -3.59 -16.01 -14.47
N LYS A 353 -2.69 -15.26 -15.12
CA LYS A 353 -3.01 -14.44 -16.28
C LYS A 353 -3.63 -15.25 -17.42
N ASN A 354 -3.06 -16.42 -17.75
CA ASN A 354 -3.58 -17.23 -18.86
C ASN A 354 -5.01 -17.69 -18.56
N THR A 355 -5.30 -18.09 -17.33
CA THR A 355 -6.67 -18.46 -16.91
C THR A 355 -7.63 -17.27 -17.01
N ALA A 356 -7.18 -16.06 -16.65
CA ALA A 356 -7.99 -14.85 -16.80
C ALA A 356 -8.30 -14.54 -18.28
N VAL A 357 -7.32 -14.69 -19.16
CA VAL A 357 -7.49 -14.49 -20.61
C VAL A 357 -8.43 -15.55 -21.20
N ASP A 358 -8.21 -16.83 -20.88
CA ASP A 358 -9.07 -17.93 -21.36
C ASP A 358 -10.52 -17.70 -20.94
N PHE A 359 -10.76 -17.32 -19.68
CA PHE A 359 -12.11 -17.04 -19.19
C PHE A 359 -12.75 -15.79 -19.84
N TYR A 360 -11.94 -14.77 -20.08
CA TYR A 360 -12.40 -13.58 -20.81
C TYR A 360 -12.86 -13.91 -22.24
N GLU A 361 -12.11 -14.76 -22.97
CA GLU A 361 -12.51 -15.20 -24.29
C GLU A 361 -13.76 -16.07 -24.25
N MET A 362 -13.90 -16.99 -23.27
CA MET A 362 -15.12 -17.77 -23.06
C MET A 362 -16.37 -16.88 -22.86
N LEU A 363 -16.23 -15.78 -22.09
CA LEU A 363 -17.32 -14.81 -21.91
C LEU A 363 -17.67 -14.07 -23.19
N LYS A 364 -16.69 -13.72 -24.00
CA LYS A 364 -16.89 -13.05 -25.30
C LYS A 364 -17.58 -13.95 -26.30
N ASP A 365 -17.12 -15.19 -26.40
CA ASP A 365 -17.73 -16.20 -27.28
C ASP A 365 -19.18 -16.44 -26.88
N TYR A 366 -19.48 -16.59 -25.59
CA TYR A 366 -20.86 -16.70 -25.12
C TYR A 366 -21.69 -15.47 -25.49
N LYS A 367 -21.16 -14.25 -25.28
CA LYS A 367 -21.86 -13.01 -25.62
C LYS A 367 -22.18 -12.93 -27.12
N TYR A 368 -21.23 -13.36 -27.96
CA TYR A 368 -21.41 -13.39 -29.41
C TYR A 368 -22.52 -14.35 -29.85
N GLU A 369 -22.59 -15.53 -29.23
CA GLU A 369 -23.55 -16.58 -29.62
C GLU A 369 -24.94 -16.38 -29.03
N TYR A 370 -25.04 -15.98 -27.75
CA TYR A 370 -26.28 -16.10 -26.97
C TYR A 370 -26.83 -14.79 -26.38
N ARG A 371 -26.17 -13.66 -26.60
CA ARG A 371 -26.43 -12.38 -25.95
C ARG A 371 -26.24 -12.43 -24.43
N LEU A 372 -25.68 -11.41 -23.84
CA LEU A 372 -25.38 -11.34 -22.42
C LEU A 372 -26.05 -10.10 -21.79
N GLY A 373 -26.93 -10.35 -20.79
CA GLY A 373 -27.66 -9.30 -20.08
C GLY A 373 -28.97 -8.91 -20.77
N ASN A 374 -29.83 -8.17 -20.05
CA ASN A 374 -31.20 -7.86 -20.43
C ASN A 374 -31.36 -7.11 -21.77
N ASP A 375 -30.36 -6.33 -22.20
CA ASP A 375 -30.38 -5.48 -23.40
C ASP A 375 -29.21 -5.73 -24.37
N ASP A 376 -28.47 -6.83 -24.22
CA ASP A 376 -27.24 -7.11 -24.96
C ASP A 376 -26.16 -6.00 -24.86
N LYS A 377 -26.24 -5.19 -23.82
CA LYS A 377 -25.38 -4.00 -23.60
C LYS A 377 -24.32 -4.22 -22.54
N ARG A 378 -24.09 -5.46 -22.09
CA ARG A 378 -23.10 -5.74 -21.06
C ARG A 378 -21.69 -5.72 -21.66
N ASP A 379 -20.86 -4.82 -21.18
CA ASP A 379 -19.47 -4.75 -21.58
C ASP A 379 -18.60 -5.75 -20.80
N ILE A 380 -17.64 -6.35 -21.48
CA ILE A 380 -16.68 -7.27 -20.91
C ILE A 380 -15.30 -6.65 -21.07
N GLU A 381 -14.58 -6.45 -19.98
CA GLU A 381 -13.25 -5.85 -19.95
C GLU A 381 -12.26 -6.80 -19.28
N LEU A 382 -10.97 -6.67 -19.65
CA LEU A 382 -9.86 -7.42 -19.07
C LEU A 382 -8.80 -6.46 -18.56
N ILE A 383 -8.31 -6.68 -17.33
CA ILE A 383 -7.15 -5.97 -16.77
C ILE A 383 -6.15 -6.98 -16.22
N THR A 384 -4.92 -6.90 -16.72
CA THR A 384 -3.79 -7.76 -16.31
C THR A 384 -2.56 -6.93 -15.93
N GLY A 385 -1.51 -7.60 -15.47
CA GLY A 385 -0.23 -6.95 -15.17
C GLY A 385 0.48 -6.35 -16.37
N ASP A 386 0.15 -6.79 -17.59
CA ASP A 386 0.81 -6.35 -18.82
C ASP A 386 0.20 -5.08 -19.41
N ASP A 387 -0.99 -4.67 -18.90
CA ASP A 387 -1.66 -3.47 -19.41
C ASP A 387 -0.91 -2.21 -18.99
N ASN A 388 -0.75 -1.29 -19.93
CA ASN A 388 -0.18 0.02 -19.62
C ASN A 388 -1.13 0.88 -18.78
N SER A 389 -0.61 1.95 -18.20
CA SER A 389 -1.39 2.82 -17.31
C SER A 389 -2.53 3.56 -18.02
N ILE A 390 -2.38 3.84 -19.33
CA ILE A 390 -3.39 4.57 -20.12
C ILE A 390 -4.61 3.68 -20.35
N ASP A 391 -4.41 2.47 -20.87
CA ASP A 391 -5.49 1.52 -21.16
C ASP A 391 -6.22 1.13 -19.89
N ARG A 392 -5.49 0.86 -18.82
CA ARG A 392 -6.06 0.60 -17.49
C ARG A 392 -6.95 1.75 -17.00
N ASN A 393 -6.49 3.00 -17.12
CA ASN A 393 -7.28 4.17 -16.73
C ASN A 393 -8.54 4.35 -17.58
N ILE A 394 -8.51 4.01 -18.86
CA ILE A 394 -9.69 4.04 -19.75
C ILE A 394 -10.74 3.07 -19.21
N ILE A 395 -10.35 1.82 -18.90
CA ILE A 395 -11.26 0.80 -18.36
C ILE A 395 -11.82 1.22 -17.00
N ILE A 396 -10.97 1.70 -16.08
CA ILE A 396 -11.39 2.19 -14.75
C ILE A 396 -12.41 3.34 -14.88
N ASN A 397 -12.14 4.31 -15.75
CA ASN A 397 -13.05 5.42 -15.98
C ASN A 397 -14.39 4.96 -16.57
N LYS A 398 -14.37 3.92 -17.41
CA LYS A 398 -15.58 3.30 -17.96
C LYS A 398 -16.40 2.64 -16.84
N ILE A 399 -15.77 1.83 -15.98
CA ILE A 399 -16.40 1.17 -14.84
C ILE A 399 -17.07 2.17 -13.90
N ASN A 400 -16.38 3.28 -13.61
CA ASN A 400 -16.89 4.30 -12.69
C ASN A 400 -18.06 5.12 -13.27
N LYS A 401 -18.24 5.12 -14.60
CA LYS A 401 -19.33 5.87 -15.28
C LYS A 401 -20.50 5.01 -15.72
N GLN A 402 -20.30 3.73 -15.91
CA GLN A 402 -21.28 2.81 -16.49
C GLN A 402 -21.65 1.72 -15.49
N LYS A 403 -22.86 1.19 -15.66
CA LYS A 403 -23.33 -0.06 -15.04
C LYS A 403 -23.32 -1.17 -16.09
N ASN A 404 -23.48 -2.40 -15.69
CA ASN A 404 -23.48 -3.59 -16.57
C ASN A 404 -22.10 -3.96 -17.14
N ILE A 405 -21.03 -3.81 -16.37
CA ILE A 405 -19.71 -4.24 -16.78
C ILE A 405 -19.33 -5.55 -16.08
N ILE A 406 -18.74 -6.47 -16.84
CA ILE A 406 -17.99 -7.61 -16.31
C ILE A 406 -16.51 -7.29 -16.49
N LEU A 407 -15.80 -7.19 -15.39
CA LEU A 407 -14.35 -7.03 -15.38
C LEU A 407 -13.69 -8.35 -15.00
N VAL A 408 -12.93 -8.93 -15.93
CA VAL A 408 -12.01 -10.03 -15.64
C VAL A 408 -10.64 -9.43 -15.33
N ALA A 409 -9.98 -9.90 -14.28
CA ALA A 409 -8.70 -9.31 -13.88
C ALA A 409 -7.77 -10.33 -13.21
N THR A 410 -6.52 -9.93 -13.05
CA THR A 410 -5.55 -10.56 -12.15
C THR A 410 -5.37 -9.72 -10.88
N GLN A 411 -4.44 -10.10 -10.00
CA GLN A 411 -4.19 -9.44 -8.70
C GLN A 411 -3.86 -7.93 -8.80
N VAL A 412 -3.65 -7.40 -9.98
CA VAL A 412 -3.39 -5.95 -10.19
C VAL A 412 -4.51 -5.06 -9.66
N ILE A 413 -5.71 -5.62 -9.45
CA ILE A 413 -6.85 -4.89 -8.90
C ILE A 413 -6.90 -4.89 -7.37
N GLU A 414 -6.20 -5.81 -6.70
CA GLU A 414 -6.17 -5.89 -5.24
C GLU A 414 -5.57 -4.62 -4.64
N ALA A 415 -4.54 -4.08 -5.30
CA ALA A 415 -3.88 -2.86 -4.87
C ALA A 415 -3.88 -1.80 -5.98
N GLY A 416 -4.34 -0.60 -5.66
CA GLY A 416 -4.20 0.56 -6.54
C GLY A 416 -5.28 0.79 -7.56
N VAL A 417 -6.40 0.09 -7.52
CA VAL A 417 -7.50 0.36 -8.44
C VAL A 417 -8.73 0.87 -7.66
N ASP A 418 -9.20 2.07 -8.04
CA ASP A 418 -10.37 2.68 -7.40
C ASP A 418 -11.65 2.34 -8.17
N ILE A 419 -12.19 1.15 -7.87
CA ILE A 419 -13.44 0.63 -8.42
C ILE A 419 -14.40 0.24 -7.29
N ASP A 420 -15.68 0.34 -7.58
CA ASP A 420 -16.77 -0.06 -6.69
C ASP A 420 -17.72 -1.01 -7.43
N MET A 421 -17.50 -2.30 -7.23
CA MET A 421 -18.25 -3.37 -7.90
C MET A 421 -19.39 -3.90 -7.02
N ASP A 422 -20.34 -4.63 -7.60
CA ASP A 422 -21.50 -5.14 -6.89
C ASP A 422 -21.37 -6.62 -6.51
N ILE A 423 -20.82 -7.41 -7.42
CA ILE A 423 -20.61 -8.85 -7.28
C ILE A 423 -19.15 -9.17 -7.55
N GLY A 424 -18.55 -10.00 -6.71
CA GLY A 424 -17.20 -10.47 -6.86
C GLY A 424 -17.12 -11.98 -7.07
N TYR A 425 -16.13 -12.41 -7.85
CA TYR A 425 -15.68 -13.79 -7.98
C TYR A 425 -14.18 -13.80 -7.75
N LYS A 426 -13.72 -14.55 -6.75
CA LYS A 426 -12.31 -14.56 -6.34
C LYS A 426 -11.73 -15.96 -6.36
N ASP A 427 -10.71 -16.16 -7.20
CA ASP A 427 -9.84 -17.32 -7.09
C ASP A 427 -9.01 -17.22 -5.80
N ILE A 428 -9.18 -18.18 -4.88
CA ILE A 428 -8.61 -18.08 -3.53
C ILE A 428 -7.09 -17.99 -3.57
N SER A 429 -6.56 -17.07 -2.78
CA SER A 429 -5.11 -16.86 -2.71
C SER A 429 -4.60 -16.82 -1.26
N MET A 430 -3.91 -15.78 -0.89
CA MET A 430 -3.57 -15.50 0.51
C MET A 430 -4.73 -14.78 1.19
N LEU A 431 -4.99 -15.06 2.46
CA LEU A 431 -6.15 -14.56 3.18
C LEU A 431 -6.24 -13.02 3.23
N ASP A 432 -5.11 -12.33 3.29
CA ASP A 432 -5.03 -10.88 3.24
C ASP A 432 -5.26 -10.31 1.83
N CYS A 433 -4.89 -11.02 0.77
CA CYS A 433 -5.26 -10.69 -0.61
C CYS A 433 -6.77 -10.87 -0.84
N ASP A 434 -7.35 -11.95 -0.29
CA ASP A 434 -8.79 -12.16 -0.33
C ASP A 434 -9.53 -10.98 0.34
N GLU A 435 -9.05 -10.48 1.49
CA GLU A 435 -9.60 -9.27 2.13
C GLU A 435 -9.43 -8.00 1.28
N GLN A 436 -8.30 -7.83 0.61
CA GLN A 436 -8.08 -6.68 -0.29
C GLN A 436 -9.08 -6.69 -1.45
N PHE A 437 -9.38 -7.88 -2.01
CA PHE A 437 -10.41 -8.05 -3.02
C PHE A 437 -11.81 -7.67 -2.49
N LEU A 438 -12.17 -8.10 -1.27
CA LEU A 438 -13.43 -7.69 -0.64
C LEU A 438 -13.56 -6.16 -0.56
N GLY A 439 -12.43 -5.48 -0.40
CA GLY A 439 -12.33 -4.03 -0.42
C GLY A 439 -12.75 -3.36 -1.73
N ARG A 440 -12.94 -4.11 -2.83
CA ARG A 440 -13.39 -3.61 -4.15
C ARG A 440 -14.89 -3.79 -4.36
N ILE A 441 -15.55 -4.55 -3.49
CA ILE A 441 -16.98 -4.83 -3.58
C ILE A 441 -17.72 -3.97 -2.56
N ASN A 442 -18.75 -3.23 -3.04
CA ASN A 442 -19.50 -2.25 -2.24
C ASN A 442 -18.58 -1.30 -1.44
N ARG A 443 -17.52 -0.82 -2.11
CA ARG A 443 -16.44 -0.02 -1.49
C ARG A 443 -16.96 1.28 -0.86
N SER A 444 -17.95 1.90 -1.50
CA SER A 444 -18.57 3.13 -1.02
C SER A 444 -19.47 2.94 0.19
N CYS A 445 -19.87 1.70 0.50
CA CYS A 445 -20.88 1.34 1.50
C CYS A 445 -22.25 2.00 1.23
N LEU A 446 -22.55 2.32 -0.04
CA LEU A 446 -23.82 2.96 -0.45
C LEU A 446 -24.93 1.94 -0.77
N LYS A 447 -24.58 0.66 -0.89
CA LYS A 447 -25.49 -0.46 -1.19
C LYS A 447 -25.74 -1.26 0.09
N GLU A 448 -26.87 -1.96 0.18
CA GLU A 448 -27.17 -2.78 1.36
C GLU A 448 -26.08 -3.84 1.62
N SER A 449 -25.68 -4.59 0.61
CA SER A 449 -24.52 -5.49 0.65
C SER A 449 -24.10 -5.91 -0.76
N GLY A 450 -22.78 -6.08 -0.96
CA GLY A 450 -22.22 -6.83 -2.08
C GLY A 450 -22.22 -8.34 -1.78
N ILE A 451 -21.88 -9.16 -2.77
CA ILE A 451 -21.65 -10.60 -2.58
C ILE A 451 -20.34 -11.00 -3.27
N VAL A 452 -19.57 -11.88 -2.64
CA VAL A 452 -18.37 -12.48 -3.22
C VAL A 452 -18.46 -14.00 -3.17
N TYR A 453 -18.33 -14.60 -4.34
CA TYR A 453 -18.21 -16.04 -4.55
C TYR A 453 -16.73 -16.41 -4.65
N PHE A 454 -16.26 -17.26 -3.72
CA PHE A 454 -14.90 -17.77 -3.77
C PHE A 454 -14.86 -19.08 -4.55
N PHE A 455 -13.82 -19.26 -5.36
CA PHE A 455 -13.56 -20.49 -6.09
C PHE A 455 -12.07 -20.85 -6.03
N ASN A 456 -11.70 -22.06 -6.46
CA ASN A 456 -10.32 -22.56 -6.39
C ASN A 456 -9.94 -23.26 -7.70
N ILE A 457 -9.24 -22.51 -8.56
CA ILE A 457 -8.76 -23.02 -9.87
C ILE A 457 -7.25 -23.07 -9.91
N ASP A 458 -6.59 -21.96 -9.64
CA ASP A 458 -5.15 -21.83 -9.75
C ASP A 458 -4.47 -21.92 -8.38
N SER A 459 -3.22 -22.41 -8.36
CA SER A 459 -2.43 -22.45 -7.12
C SER A 459 -1.69 -21.14 -6.89
N ALA A 460 -1.91 -20.52 -5.74
CA ALA A 460 -1.14 -19.36 -5.28
C ALA A 460 0.38 -19.62 -5.19
N GLY A 461 0.77 -20.89 -5.02
CA GLY A 461 2.17 -21.31 -4.88
C GLY A 461 3.07 -21.00 -6.07
N GLY A 462 2.52 -20.91 -7.28
CA GLY A 462 3.28 -20.59 -8.51
C GLY A 462 3.75 -19.14 -8.58
N ILE A 463 2.93 -18.20 -8.11
CA ILE A 463 3.17 -16.76 -8.19
C ILE A 463 3.88 -16.25 -6.92
N TYR A 464 3.40 -16.63 -5.75
CA TYR A 464 3.93 -16.17 -4.46
C TYR A 464 5.09 -17.06 -3.97
N LYS A 465 6.18 -17.14 -4.75
CA LYS A 465 7.37 -17.91 -4.38
C LYS A 465 7.96 -17.40 -3.06
N ASN A 466 8.29 -18.33 -2.13
CA ASN A 466 8.88 -18.04 -0.82
C ASN A 466 8.02 -17.18 0.13
N ASP A 467 6.73 -17.01 -0.14
CA ASP A 467 5.80 -16.36 0.78
C ASP A 467 5.21 -17.38 1.76
N TYR A 468 5.33 -17.13 3.05
CA TYR A 468 4.84 -18.06 4.08
C TYR A 468 3.30 -18.05 4.21
N ARG A 469 2.62 -17.01 3.72
CA ARG A 469 1.16 -16.87 3.75
C ARG A 469 0.43 -17.81 2.79
N LYS A 470 1.12 -18.30 1.74
CA LYS A 470 0.55 -19.21 0.71
C LYS A 470 0.30 -20.65 1.18
N GLN A 471 0.71 -20.99 2.40
CA GLN A 471 0.53 -22.35 2.91
C GLN A 471 -0.95 -22.73 2.93
N LYS A 472 -1.32 -23.95 2.41
CA LYS A 472 -2.70 -24.43 2.33
C LYS A 472 -3.49 -24.20 3.62
N GLN A 473 -2.84 -24.40 4.77
CA GLN A 473 -3.43 -24.23 6.09
C GLN A 473 -3.80 -22.77 6.46
N LEU A 474 -3.37 -21.79 5.67
CA LEU A 474 -3.66 -20.37 5.84
C LEU A 474 -4.60 -19.82 4.75
N THR A 475 -5.05 -20.65 3.82
CA THR A 475 -6.00 -20.27 2.77
C THR A 475 -7.42 -20.71 3.12
N LEU A 476 -8.43 -20.28 2.36
CA LEU A 476 -9.85 -20.61 2.60
C LEU A 476 -10.21 -22.10 2.45
N ILE A 477 -9.26 -22.94 2.04
CA ILE A 477 -9.39 -24.41 2.02
C ILE A 477 -8.61 -25.12 3.15
N SER A 478 -8.33 -24.38 4.22
CA SER A 478 -7.63 -24.92 5.38
C SER A 478 -8.46 -25.98 6.09
N GLU A 479 -7.81 -27.11 6.43
CA GLU A 479 -8.35 -28.14 7.31
C GLU A 479 -7.88 -27.97 8.77
N LYS A 480 -6.86 -27.11 8.97
CA LYS A 480 -6.22 -26.92 10.28
C LYS A 480 -6.81 -25.76 11.06
N PHE A 481 -7.11 -24.65 10.37
CA PHE A 481 -7.62 -23.43 10.97
C PHE A 481 -8.96 -23.04 10.35
N ASP A 482 -9.81 -22.40 11.12
CA ASP A 482 -11.07 -21.83 10.63
C ASP A 482 -10.83 -20.46 9.95
N THR A 483 -10.10 -20.50 8.82
CA THR A 483 -9.70 -19.32 8.07
C THR A 483 -10.88 -18.59 7.44
N ARG A 484 -11.97 -19.30 7.10
CA ARG A 484 -13.22 -18.68 6.64
C ARG A 484 -13.77 -17.76 7.71
N LYS A 485 -13.80 -18.20 8.96
CA LYS A 485 -14.24 -17.39 10.10
C LYS A 485 -13.29 -16.24 10.40
N TRP A 486 -11.98 -16.44 10.21
CA TRP A 486 -11.02 -15.34 10.34
C TRP A 486 -11.30 -14.23 9.33
N LEU A 487 -11.60 -14.58 8.07
CA LEU A 487 -11.94 -13.60 7.04
C LEU A 487 -13.27 -12.91 7.34
N GLU A 488 -14.31 -13.65 7.75
CA GLU A 488 -15.63 -13.11 8.10
C GLU A 488 -15.57 -12.13 9.27
N ASN A 489 -14.82 -12.48 10.31
CA ASN A 489 -14.69 -11.66 11.53
C ASN A 489 -13.55 -10.64 11.47
N LYS A 490 -12.77 -10.61 10.37
CA LYS A 490 -11.58 -9.76 10.21
C LYS A 490 -10.50 -10.03 11.28
N GLU A 491 -10.33 -11.31 11.68
CA GLU A 491 -9.40 -11.77 12.72
C GLU A 491 -7.99 -12.01 12.14
N PHE A 492 -7.41 -11.01 11.48
CA PHE A 492 -6.08 -11.11 10.85
C PHE A 492 -4.93 -11.19 11.86
N ASP A 493 -5.14 -10.81 13.11
CA ASP A 493 -4.14 -11.01 14.18
C ASP A 493 -3.72 -12.48 14.27
N LYS A 494 -4.68 -13.43 14.29
CA LYS A 494 -4.42 -14.87 14.36
C LYS A 494 -3.66 -15.39 13.13
N PHE A 495 -4.01 -14.87 11.95
CA PHE A 495 -3.33 -15.20 10.70
C PHE A 495 -1.87 -14.77 10.75
N TYR A 496 -1.60 -13.51 11.12
CA TYR A 496 -0.25 -12.99 11.18
C TYR A 496 0.57 -13.53 12.34
N GLU A 497 -0.01 -13.84 13.49
CA GLU A 497 0.70 -14.51 14.59
C GLU A 497 1.38 -15.78 14.06
N TYR A 498 0.65 -16.63 13.37
CA TYR A 498 1.22 -17.86 12.80
C TYR A 498 2.32 -17.57 11.77
N VAL A 499 2.10 -16.61 10.86
CA VAL A 499 3.10 -16.22 9.84
C VAL A 499 4.38 -15.71 10.48
N LEU A 500 4.25 -14.84 11.49
CA LEU A 500 5.39 -14.25 12.20
C LEU A 500 6.17 -15.29 13.02
N GLU A 501 5.48 -16.26 13.63
CA GLU A 501 6.12 -17.40 14.30
C GLU A 501 6.98 -18.23 13.32
N VAL A 502 6.44 -18.52 12.13
CA VAL A 502 7.17 -19.26 11.09
C VAL A 502 8.40 -18.48 10.62
N ILE A 503 8.26 -17.17 10.40
CA ILE A 503 9.37 -16.29 10.01
C ILE A 503 10.45 -16.30 11.09
N ASN A 504 10.06 -16.13 12.34
CA ASN A 504 11.02 -16.07 13.46
C ASN A 504 11.75 -17.39 13.66
N LYS A 505 11.04 -18.52 13.54
CA LYS A 505 11.64 -19.86 13.63
C LYS A 505 12.67 -20.08 12.51
N ASN A 506 12.29 -19.84 11.26
CA ASN A 506 13.19 -20.01 10.12
C ASN A 506 14.40 -19.08 10.21
N ALA A 507 14.16 -17.85 10.68
CA ALA A 507 15.22 -16.89 10.94
C ALA A 507 16.27 -17.42 11.93
N ASN A 508 15.85 -18.09 12.97
CA ASN A 508 16.75 -18.64 14.00
C ASN A 508 17.47 -19.91 13.52
N ASP A 509 16.81 -20.74 12.72
CA ASP A 509 17.39 -21.99 12.20
C ASP A 509 18.49 -21.71 11.16
N GLU A 510 18.27 -20.74 10.25
CA GLU A 510 19.29 -20.32 9.29
C GLU A 510 20.49 -19.65 9.97
N TYR A 511 20.30 -18.95 11.08
CA TYR A 511 21.40 -18.41 11.87
C TYR A 511 22.27 -19.50 12.50
N LYS A 512 21.62 -20.56 13.06
CA LYS A 512 22.31 -21.73 13.63
C LYS A 512 23.12 -22.52 12.59
N GLU A 513 22.63 -22.56 11.34
CA GLU A 513 23.31 -23.25 10.24
C GLU A 513 24.49 -22.44 9.65
N GLY A 514 24.79 -21.26 10.17
CA GLY A 514 25.92 -20.41 9.73
C GLY A 514 25.81 -19.89 8.29
N ARG A 515 24.62 -19.91 7.72
CA ARG A 515 24.39 -19.40 6.36
C ARG A 515 24.45 -17.88 6.35
N ASP A 516 25.33 -17.32 5.51
CA ASP A 516 25.46 -15.88 5.31
C ASP A 516 24.23 -15.31 4.58
N ARG A 517 23.30 -14.74 5.35
CA ARG A 517 22.06 -14.17 4.85
C ARG A 517 22.22 -12.86 4.10
N LYS A 518 23.31 -12.12 4.38
CA LYS A 518 23.46 -10.74 3.93
C LYS A 518 23.66 -10.64 2.42
N SER A 519 24.44 -11.54 1.83
CA SER A 519 24.80 -11.44 0.41
C SER A 519 23.72 -11.96 -0.53
N THR A 520 22.96 -12.98 -0.12
CA THR A 520 22.03 -13.68 -1.03
C THR A 520 20.64 -13.09 -1.06
N ARG A 521 20.14 -12.51 0.05
CA ARG A 521 18.77 -12.05 0.16
C ARG A 521 18.56 -10.58 -0.19
N LEU A 522 19.48 -9.71 0.18
CA LEU A 522 19.42 -8.29 -0.18
C LEU A 522 19.75 -8.05 -1.67
N ASN A 523 20.66 -8.87 -2.22
CA ASN A 523 20.99 -8.82 -3.65
C ASN A 523 19.98 -9.51 -4.56
N SER A 524 19.12 -10.41 -4.04
CA SER A 524 18.07 -11.06 -4.83
C SER A 524 16.80 -10.21 -4.99
N SER A 525 16.79 -9.02 -4.47
CA SER A 525 15.74 -8.02 -4.70
C SER A 525 15.86 -7.36 -6.09
N HIS A 526 16.34 -8.09 -7.11
CA HIS A 526 16.26 -7.64 -8.49
C HIS A 526 14.79 -7.46 -8.88
N PRO A 527 14.41 -6.30 -9.46
CA PRO A 527 13.03 -5.95 -9.80
C PRO A 527 12.45 -6.71 -10.99
N GLY A 528 12.80 -7.96 -11.14
CA GLY A 528 12.51 -8.75 -12.32
C GLY A 528 11.25 -9.62 -12.28
N TYR A 529 10.46 -9.60 -11.20
CA TYR A 529 9.20 -10.37 -11.15
C TYR A 529 8.20 -9.71 -10.19
N LEU A 530 7.50 -8.73 -10.70
CA LEU A 530 6.15 -8.39 -10.32
C LEU A 530 5.26 -8.52 -11.55
#